data_34ab504df4a0d87931e26c43e82b0464
#
_entry.id   34ab504df4a0d87931e26c43e82b0464
#
_cell.length_a   1.000
_cell.length_b   1.000
_cell.length_c   1.000
_cell.angle_alpha   90.00
_cell.angle_beta   90.00
_cell.angle_gamma   90.00
#
_symmetry.space_group_name_H-M   'P 1'
#
loop_
_entity.id
_entity.type
_entity.pdbx_description
1 polymer ?
#
loop_
_entity_poly.entity_id
_entity_poly.type
_entity_poly.pdbx_seq_one_letter_code
_entity_poly.pdbx_strand_id
1 'polypeptide(L)'
;MLQSAATKLQALDSSMISRNAAAAAATMNVIPPAADEVSALSAMHFAAHAKAFQAVYTPAIAIHQAFVATLAACGDSYTVVEATNKVDLA
;
A
#
# COMPACT_ATOMS: atom_id res chain seq x y z
N MET A 1 -20.61 -5.87 6.72
CA MET A 1 -19.32 -6.44 7.18
C MET A 1 -18.22 -6.36 6.12
N LEU A 2 -18.43 -6.84 4.91
CA LEU A 2 -17.44 -6.74 3.82
C LEU A 2 -17.13 -5.29 3.43
N GLN A 3 -18.14 -4.44 3.37
CA GLN A 3 -17.97 -3.01 3.08
C GLN A 3 -17.11 -2.32 4.14
N SER A 4 -17.34 -2.62 5.40
CA SER A 4 -16.55 -2.08 6.50
C SER A 4 -15.09 -2.54 6.41
N ALA A 5 -14.85 -3.79 6.07
CA ALA A 5 -13.50 -4.32 5.87
C ALA A 5 -12.80 -3.63 4.70
N ALA A 6 -13.48 -3.45 3.57
CA ALA A 6 -12.94 -2.77 2.40
C ALA A 6 -12.58 -1.31 2.73
N THR A 7 -13.42 -0.60 3.46
CA THR A 7 -13.16 0.78 3.88
C THR A 7 -11.94 0.87 4.79
N LYS A 8 -11.80 -0.05 5.74
CA LYS A 8 -10.63 -0.09 6.63
C LYS A 8 -9.35 -0.39 5.87
N LEU A 9 -9.38 -1.31 4.92
CA LEU A 9 -8.22 -1.62 4.08
C LEU A 9 -7.83 -0.44 3.19
N GLN A 10 -8.81 0.28 2.68
CA GLN A 10 -8.56 1.48 1.88
C GLN A 10 -7.88 2.57 2.72
N ALA A 11 -8.31 2.74 3.97
CA ALA A 11 -7.69 3.69 4.89
C ALA A 11 -6.25 3.30 5.22
N LEU A 12 -5.98 2.01 5.42
CA LEU A 12 -4.63 1.48 5.61
C LEU A 12 -3.75 1.73 4.39
N ASP A 13 -4.29 1.53 3.20
CA ASP A 13 -3.62 1.79 1.93
C ASP A 13 -3.16 3.26 1.85
N SER A 14 -4.06 4.18 2.09
CA SER A 14 -3.77 5.61 2.07
C SER A 14 -2.68 5.98 3.08
N SER A 15 -2.75 5.40 4.29
CA SER A 15 -1.74 5.61 5.32
C SER A 15 -0.37 5.05 4.91
N MET A 16 -0.33 3.86 4.34
CA MET A 16 0.91 3.24 3.86
C MET A 16 1.54 4.02 2.72
N ILE A 17 0.74 4.47 1.76
CA ILE A 17 1.21 5.26 0.63
C ILE A 17 1.85 6.56 1.13
N SER A 18 1.18 7.26 2.04
CA SER A 18 1.68 8.51 2.61
C SER A 18 2.98 8.31 3.38
N ARG A 19 3.04 7.28 4.24
CA ARG A 19 4.24 6.96 5.01
C ARG A 19 5.39 6.50 4.14
N ASN A 20 5.10 5.71 3.12
CA ASN A 20 6.12 5.25 2.18
C ASN A 20 6.69 6.42 1.36
N ALA A 21 5.87 7.37 0.93
CA ALA A 21 6.32 8.56 0.21
C ALA A 21 7.30 9.38 1.07
N ALA A 22 6.97 9.57 2.36
CA ALA A 22 7.84 10.26 3.29
C ALA A 22 9.16 9.50 3.53
N ALA A 23 9.09 8.19 3.71
CA ALA A 23 10.26 7.34 3.90
C ALA A 23 11.14 7.27 2.64
N ALA A 24 10.52 7.23 1.46
CA ALA A 24 11.25 7.18 0.20
C ALA A 24 12.14 8.41 0.01
N ALA A 25 11.61 9.59 0.31
CA ALA A 25 12.39 10.84 0.22
C ALA A 25 13.63 10.79 1.10
N ALA A 26 13.52 10.23 2.31
CA ALA A 26 14.64 10.12 3.26
C ALA A 26 15.62 9.02 2.88
N THR A 27 15.12 7.85 2.43
CA THR A 27 15.95 6.65 2.23
C THR A 27 16.64 6.63 0.87
N MET A 28 16.04 7.23 -0.16
CA MET A 28 16.62 7.28 -1.49
C MET A 28 17.69 8.36 -1.65
N ASN A 29 17.74 9.34 -0.75
CA ASN A 29 18.65 10.48 -0.81
C ASN A 29 19.52 10.54 0.45
N VAL A 30 20.13 9.43 0.83
CA VAL A 30 21.01 9.35 1.97
C VAL A 30 22.29 10.12 1.69
N ILE A 31 22.61 11.09 2.57
CA ILE A 31 23.84 11.87 2.48
C ILE A 31 24.87 11.21 3.40
N PRO A 32 26.09 10.91 2.92
CA PRO A 32 27.12 10.34 3.77
C PRO A 32 27.51 11.27 4.91
N PRO A 33 27.71 10.74 6.15
CA PRO A 33 28.03 11.57 7.32
C PRO A 33 29.45 12.13 7.29
N ALA A 34 30.32 11.58 6.46
CA ALA A 34 31.71 12.02 6.30
C ALA A 34 32.10 11.96 4.85
N ALA A 35 33.06 12.82 4.46
CA ALA A 35 33.57 12.87 3.09
C ALA A 35 34.66 11.81 2.85
N ASP A 36 34.40 10.56 3.21
CA ASP A 36 35.31 9.44 2.98
C ASP A 36 34.67 8.42 2.02
N GLU A 37 35.51 7.56 1.43
CA GLU A 37 35.11 6.60 0.43
C GLU A 37 34.18 5.53 1.01
N VAL A 38 34.39 5.10 2.24
CA VAL A 38 33.56 4.08 2.90
C VAL A 38 32.15 4.62 3.17
N SER A 39 32.05 5.84 3.70
CA SER A 39 30.75 6.48 3.94
C SER A 39 29.98 6.72 2.64
N ALA A 40 30.66 7.13 1.59
CA ALA A 40 30.07 7.33 0.27
C ALA A 40 29.54 6.01 -0.29
N LEU A 41 30.32 4.92 -0.18
CA LEU A 41 29.92 3.60 -0.64
C LEU A 41 28.72 3.09 0.14
N SER A 42 28.72 3.25 1.46
CA SER A 42 27.59 2.87 2.31
C SER A 42 26.31 3.61 1.95
N ALA A 43 26.40 4.92 1.73
CA ALA A 43 25.25 5.73 1.29
C ALA A 43 24.71 5.25 -0.05
N MET A 44 25.58 4.87 -0.99
CA MET A 44 25.17 4.32 -2.29
C MET A 44 24.44 2.98 -2.13
N HIS A 45 24.91 2.11 -1.25
CA HIS A 45 24.24 0.83 -0.97
C HIS A 45 22.87 1.03 -0.36
N PHE A 46 22.72 1.93 0.60
CA PHE A 46 21.41 2.26 1.18
C PHE A 46 20.46 2.83 0.14
N ALA A 47 20.91 3.74 -0.68
CA ALA A 47 20.11 4.34 -1.75
C ALA A 47 19.69 3.29 -2.79
N ALA A 48 20.57 2.40 -3.18
CA ALA A 48 20.27 1.31 -4.11
C ALA A 48 19.23 0.35 -3.54
N HIS A 49 19.35 0.00 -2.25
CA HIS A 49 18.38 -0.85 -1.58
C HIS A 49 17.00 -0.17 -1.50
N ALA A 50 16.96 1.10 -1.17
CA ALA A 50 15.72 1.87 -1.12
C ALA A 50 15.03 1.92 -2.49
N LYS A 51 15.79 2.10 -3.56
CA LYS A 51 15.29 2.05 -4.94
C LYS A 51 14.72 0.69 -5.29
N ALA A 52 15.41 -0.38 -4.94
CA ALA A 52 14.94 -1.75 -5.16
C ALA A 52 13.64 -2.02 -4.40
N PHE A 53 13.53 -1.54 -3.17
CA PHE A 53 12.30 -1.63 -2.39
C PHE A 53 11.15 -0.91 -3.09
N GLN A 54 11.35 0.31 -3.57
CA GLN A 54 10.31 1.06 -4.27
C GLN A 54 9.86 0.37 -5.57
N ALA A 55 10.77 -0.28 -6.26
CA ALA A 55 10.45 -1.03 -7.48
C ALA A 55 9.53 -2.22 -7.20
N VAL A 56 9.62 -2.83 -6.02
CA VAL A 56 8.73 -3.91 -5.58
C VAL A 56 7.45 -3.35 -4.96
N TYR A 57 7.54 -2.27 -4.20
CA TYR A 57 6.42 -1.66 -3.51
C TYR A 57 5.37 -1.12 -4.47
N THR A 58 5.77 -0.45 -5.54
CA THR A 58 4.85 0.19 -6.48
C THR A 58 3.85 -0.79 -7.11
N PRO A 59 4.28 -1.94 -7.70
CA PRO A 59 3.32 -2.92 -8.18
C PRO A 59 2.54 -3.60 -7.04
N ALA A 60 3.15 -3.78 -5.87
CA ALA A 60 2.48 -4.39 -4.73
C ALA A 60 1.30 -3.55 -4.24
N ILE A 61 1.44 -2.23 -4.18
CA ILE A 61 0.34 -1.36 -3.76
C ILE A 61 -0.78 -1.35 -4.80
N ALA A 62 -0.46 -1.43 -6.08
CA ALA A 62 -1.46 -1.52 -7.14
C ALA A 62 -2.28 -2.81 -7.03
N ILE A 63 -1.62 -3.94 -6.74
CA ILE A 63 -2.29 -5.23 -6.50
C ILE A 63 -3.19 -5.15 -5.27
N HIS A 64 -2.72 -4.54 -4.20
CA HIS A 64 -3.50 -4.37 -2.98
C HIS A 64 -4.73 -3.49 -3.23
N GLN A 65 -4.60 -2.41 -3.97
CA GLN A 65 -5.71 -1.54 -4.33
C GLN A 65 -6.75 -2.29 -5.18
N ALA A 66 -6.30 -3.11 -6.12
CA ALA A 66 -7.19 -3.96 -6.92
C ALA A 66 -7.94 -4.97 -6.04
N PHE A 67 -7.26 -5.57 -5.07
CA PHE A 67 -7.88 -6.46 -4.09
C PHE A 67 -8.98 -5.74 -3.27
N VAL A 68 -8.68 -4.55 -2.77
CA VAL A 68 -9.65 -3.75 -1.99
C VAL A 68 -10.87 -3.39 -2.83
N ALA A 69 -10.66 -2.99 -4.09
CA ALA A 69 -11.75 -2.68 -5.02
C ALA A 69 -12.64 -3.91 -5.28
N THR A 70 -12.02 -5.07 -5.46
CA THR A 70 -12.74 -6.34 -5.65
C THR A 70 -13.54 -6.71 -4.40
N LEU A 71 -12.94 -6.54 -3.23
CA LEU A 71 -13.63 -6.80 -1.95
C LEU A 71 -14.85 -5.88 -1.79
N ALA A 72 -14.73 -4.62 -2.12
CA ALA A 72 -15.84 -3.67 -2.08
C ALA A 72 -16.95 -4.07 -3.04
N ALA A 73 -16.60 -4.48 -4.27
CA ALA A 73 -17.58 -4.95 -5.26
C ALA A 73 -18.30 -6.22 -4.78
N CYS A 74 -17.57 -7.15 -4.18
CA CYS A 74 -18.16 -8.35 -3.59
C CYS A 74 -19.10 -8.00 -2.44
N GLY A 75 -18.74 -7.02 -1.62
CA GLY A 75 -19.58 -6.52 -0.55
C GLY A 75 -20.89 -5.94 -1.07
N ASP A 76 -20.84 -5.17 -2.15
CA ASP A 76 -22.04 -4.63 -2.80
C ASP A 76 -22.95 -5.74 -3.32
N SER A 77 -22.37 -6.73 -4.02
CA SER A 77 -23.13 -7.87 -4.54
C SER A 77 -23.79 -8.68 -3.40
N TYR A 78 -23.07 -8.89 -2.33
CA TYR A 78 -23.58 -9.58 -1.15
C TYR A 78 -24.76 -8.83 -0.54
N THR A 79 -24.64 -7.50 -0.41
CA THR A 79 -25.71 -6.66 0.13
C THR A 79 -26.98 -6.73 -0.70
N VAL A 80 -26.86 -6.73 -2.03
CA VAL A 80 -27.99 -6.84 -2.95
C VAL A 80 -28.67 -8.20 -2.79
N VAL A 81 -27.90 -9.28 -2.76
CA VAL A 81 -28.44 -10.64 -2.62
C VAL A 81 -29.14 -10.80 -1.28
N GLU A 82 -28.55 -10.30 -0.20
CA GLU A 82 -29.16 -10.36 1.13
C GLU A 82 -30.48 -9.58 1.20
N ALA A 83 -30.54 -8.42 0.55
CA ALA A 83 -31.78 -7.64 0.47
C ALA A 83 -32.87 -8.40 -0.28
N THR A 84 -32.53 -9.07 -1.38
CA THR A 84 -33.44 -9.90 -2.14
C THR A 84 -33.93 -11.08 -1.33
N ASN A 85 -33.02 -11.81 -0.68
CA ASN A 85 -33.34 -12.94 0.17
C ASN A 85 -34.30 -12.55 1.32
N LYS A 86 -34.04 -11.39 1.90
CA LYS A 86 -34.88 -10.87 2.98
C LYS A 86 -36.32 -10.62 2.53
N VAL A 87 -36.48 -10.07 1.31
CA VAL A 87 -37.80 -9.84 0.71
C VAL A 87 -38.49 -11.18 0.43
N ASP A 88 -37.76 -12.14 -0.15
CA ASP A 88 -38.33 -13.45 -0.50
C ASP A 88 -38.75 -14.25 0.72
N LEU A 89 -38.13 -14.07 1.87
CA LEU A 89 -38.45 -14.74 3.11
C LEU A 89 -39.53 -14.04 3.95
N ALA A 90 -39.86 -12.82 3.60
CA ALA A 90 -40.87 -12.05 4.27
C ALA A 90 -42.26 -12.41 3.72
#